data_884e890e8795b843a174d21b52ac277d
#
_entry.id   884e890e8795b843a174d21b52ac277d
#
_cell.length_a   1.000
_cell.length_b   1.000
_cell.length_c   1.000
_cell.angle_alpha   90.00
_cell.angle_beta   90.00
_cell.angle_gamma   90.00
#
_symmetry.space_group_name_H-M   'P 1'
#
loop_
_entity.id
_entity.type
_entity.pdbx_description
1 polymer ?
#
loop_
_entity_poly.entity_id
_entity_poly.type
_entity_poly.pdbx_seq_one_letter_code
_entity_poly.pdbx_strand_id
1 'polypeptide(L)'
;TWQSFHPQLESHYTSMLPVFAVALLLYFWFVQVDNMKLFYLFTCAIALFSFSGMANYITEAMLKPNDDYLAPSSLGLPVQWLCILLGMTLFLFLFSKRLTWIIDHFHERSVWRTAWLFPTIIAACNIYMVPKEYSTMHVGRVFQIALFIEGTLLILFFLFQSLFLKTAHAVTERAEMKQKNQMLEMQASQYVSLQSYVTQTSRLRHDFRHTVRTITAL
;
A
#
# COMPACT_ATOMS: atom_id res chain seq x y z
N THR A 1 -38.46 -8.56 -2.52
CA THR A 1 -37.07 -8.58 -2.02
C THR A 1 -36.14 -8.03 -3.10
N TRP A 2 -35.02 -7.43 -2.77
CA TRP A 2 -34.10 -6.75 -3.69
C TRP A 2 -33.62 -7.67 -4.84
N GLN A 3 -33.55 -8.95 -4.61
CA GLN A 3 -33.23 -10.01 -5.57
C GLN A 3 -34.18 -10.11 -6.77
N SER A 4 -35.48 -9.78 -6.58
CA SER A 4 -36.44 -9.82 -7.67
C SER A 4 -36.33 -8.67 -8.70
N PHE A 5 -35.59 -7.60 -8.36
CA PHE A 5 -35.42 -6.43 -9.24
C PHE A 5 -34.20 -6.52 -10.17
N HIS A 6 -33.16 -7.30 -9.82
CA HIS A 6 -31.95 -7.44 -10.64
C HIS A 6 -31.39 -8.86 -10.60
N PRO A 7 -32.02 -9.82 -11.29
CA PRO A 7 -31.53 -11.21 -11.35
C PRO A 7 -30.13 -11.35 -11.99
N GLN A 8 -29.64 -10.29 -12.65
CA GLN A 8 -28.33 -10.29 -13.31
C GLN A 8 -27.17 -9.86 -12.39
N LEU A 9 -27.45 -9.40 -11.18
CA LEU A 9 -26.44 -8.98 -10.17
C LEU A 9 -26.12 -10.07 -9.15
N GLU A 10 -26.63 -11.28 -9.34
CA GLU A 10 -26.32 -12.46 -8.50
C GLU A 10 -24.95 -13.07 -8.82
N SER A 11 -23.94 -12.24 -8.97
CA SER A 11 -22.58 -12.77 -8.89
C SER A 11 -22.24 -13.02 -7.43
N HIS A 12 -21.50 -14.08 -7.11
CA HIS A 12 -20.96 -14.37 -5.78
C HIS A 12 -20.27 -13.15 -5.15
N TYR A 13 -19.78 -12.22 -5.97
CA TYR A 13 -19.14 -10.98 -5.55
C TYR A 13 -20.10 -9.97 -4.92
N THR A 14 -21.35 -9.87 -5.39
CA THR A 14 -22.34 -8.95 -4.81
C THR A 14 -22.83 -9.42 -3.44
N SER A 15 -22.89 -10.73 -3.20
CA SER A 15 -23.20 -11.27 -1.87
C SER A 15 -22.05 -11.09 -0.88
N MET A 16 -20.81 -10.96 -1.35
CA MET A 16 -19.63 -10.73 -0.52
C MET A 16 -19.41 -9.24 -0.15
N LEU A 17 -19.99 -8.28 -0.91
CA LEU A 17 -19.85 -6.85 -0.62
C LEU A 17 -20.23 -6.47 0.81
N PRO A 18 -21.36 -6.93 1.39
CA PRO A 18 -21.70 -6.62 2.79
C PRO A 18 -20.68 -7.22 3.76
N VAL A 19 -20.15 -8.41 3.48
CA VAL A 19 -19.13 -9.06 4.32
C VAL A 19 -17.84 -8.24 4.31
N PHE A 20 -17.41 -7.78 3.14
CA PHE A 20 -16.25 -6.89 3.03
C PHE A 20 -16.47 -5.55 3.73
N ALA A 21 -17.67 -4.97 3.64
CA ALA A 21 -17.99 -3.73 4.34
C ALA A 21 -17.93 -3.90 5.87
N VAL A 22 -18.50 -4.97 6.39
CA VAL A 22 -18.43 -5.29 7.82
C VAL A 22 -17.00 -5.58 8.25
N ALA A 23 -16.24 -6.36 7.48
CA ALA A 23 -14.83 -6.64 7.74
C ALA A 23 -13.99 -5.36 7.76
N LEU A 24 -14.24 -4.44 6.83
CA LEU A 24 -13.59 -3.13 6.79
C LEU A 24 -13.91 -2.31 8.05
N LEU A 25 -15.17 -2.23 8.44
CA LEU A 25 -15.59 -1.49 9.63
C LEU A 25 -14.95 -2.06 10.90
N LEU A 26 -14.96 -3.40 11.05
CA LEU A 26 -14.29 -4.06 12.17
C LEU A 26 -12.78 -3.81 12.15
N TYR A 27 -12.16 -3.86 10.98
CA TYR A 27 -10.73 -3.60 10.81
C TYR A 27 -10.37 -2.17 11.22
N PHE A 28 -11.15 -1.17 10.80
CA PHE A 28 -10.99 0.23 11.23
C PHE A 28 -11.19 0.41 12.76
N TRP A 29 -12.04 -0.39 13.36
CA TRP A 29 -12.30 -0.30 14.80
C TRP A 29 -11.19 -0.90 15.64
N PHE A 30 -10.65 -2.05 15.24
CA PHE A 30 -9.63 -2.77 16.02
C PHE A 30 -8.20 -2.29 15.80
N VAL A 31 -7.88 -1.72 14.65
CA VAL A 31 -6.51 -1.34 14.30
C VAL A 31 -6.32 0.17 14.39
N GLN A 32 -5.54 0.59 15.37
CA GLN A 32 -5.23 2.01 15.64
C GLN A 32 -4.08 2.52 14.75
N VAL A 33 -4.32 2.58 13.44
CA VAL A 33 -3.39 3.12 12.45
C VAL A 33 -4.12 4.20 11.63
N ASP A 34 -3.40 5.09 10.95
CA ASP A 34 -4.00 6.09 10.06
C ASP A 34 -4.95 5.42 9.04
N ASN A 35 -6.17 5.93 8.96
CA ASN A 35 -7.26 5.36 8.14
C ASN A 35 -6.85 5.14 6.67
N MET A 36 -5.99 6.00 6.12
CA MET A 36 -5.55 5.86 4.72
C MET A 36 -4.61 4.68 4.52
N LYS A 37 -3.74 4.39 5.49
CA LYS A 37 -2.84 3.23 5.47
C LYS A 37 -3.64 1.93 5.59
N LEU A 38 -4.61 1.93 6.49
CA LEU A 38 -5.55 0.84 6.68
C LEU A 38 -6.35 0.54 5.40
N PHE A 39 -6.86 1.58 4.78
CA PHE A 39 -7.62 1.46 3.54
C PHE A 39 -6.78 0.88 2.40
N TYR A 40 -5.52 1.30 2.26
CA TYR A 40 -4.59 0.71 1.31
C TYR A 40 -4.37 -0.80 1.54
N LEU A 41 -4.10 -1.21 2.79
CA LEU A 41 -3.93 -2.63 3.13
C LEU A 41 -5.17 -3.46 2.80
N PHE A 42 -6.34 -2.91 3.10
CA PHE A 42 -7.60 -3.55 2.81
C PHE A 42 -7.83 -3.72 1.30
N THR A 43 -7.53 -2.68 0.50
CA THR A 43 -7.64 -2.78 -0.96
C THR A 43 -6.65 -3.77 -1.56
N CYS A 44 -5.45 -3.93 -0.99
CA CYS A 44 -4.51 -4.99 -1.35
C CYS A 44 -5.09 -6.39 -1.07
N ALA A 45 -5.75 -6.57 0.09
CA ALA A 45 -6.40 -7.84 0.42
C ALA A 45 -7.57 -8.14 -0.53
N ILE A 46 -8.37 -7.13 -0.90
CA ILE A 46 -9.44 -7.27 -1.89
C ILE A 46 -8.86 -7.66 -3.26
N ALA A 47 -7.75 -7.05 -3.68
CA ALA A 47 -7.11 -7.40 -4.93
C ALA A 47 -6.65 -8.86 -4.94
N LEU A 48 -6.00 -9.34 -3.88
CA LEU A 48 -5.62 -10.76 -3.75
C LEU A 48 -6.85 -11.69 -3.74
N PHE A 49 -7.92 -11.27 -3.08
CA PHE A 49 -9.18 -12.01 -3.09
C PHE A 49 -9.79 -12.08 -4.51
N SER A 50 -9.72 -11.00 -5.29
CA SER A 50 -10.24 -10.98 -6.66
C SER A 50 -9.49 -11.96 -7.59
N PHE A 51 -8.17 -12.08 -7.45
CA PHE A 51 -7.37 -13.09 -8.15
C PHE A 51 -7.81 -14.52 -7.80
N SER A 52 -8.06 -14.77 -6.53
CA SER A 52 -8.53 -16.10 -6.10
C SER A 52 -9.93 -16.41 -6.62
N GLY A 53 -10.79 -15.40 -6.74
CA GLY A 53 -12.12 -15.55 -7.33
C GLY A 53 -12.06 -15.92 -8.82
N MET A 54 -11.12 -15.32 -9.57
CA MET A 54 -10.90 -15.69 -10.97
C MET A 54 -10.37 -17.13 -11.09
N ALA A 55 -9.47 -17.55 -10.19
CA ALA A 55 -9.00 -18.94 -10.15
C ALA A 55 -10.14 -19.94 -9.88
N ASN A 56 -11.05 -19.60 -8.97
CA ASN A 56 -12.28 -20.37 -8.76
C ASN A 56 -13.10 -20.48 -10.04
N TYR A 57 -13.39 -19.32 -10.66
CA TYR A 57 -14.18 -19.26 -11.90
C TYR A 57 -13.58 -20.12 -13.02
N ILE A 58 -12.26 -20.02 -13.24
CA ILE A 58 -11.53 -20.81 -14.23
C ILE A 58 -11.66 -22.30 -13.93
N THR A 59 -11.52 -22.69 -12.67
CA THR A 59 -11.64 -24.11 -12.26
C THR A 59 -13.04 -24.66 -12.53
N GLU A 60 -14.06 -23.89 -12.18
CA GLU A 60 -15.45 -24.29 -12.43
C GLU A 60 -15.80 -24.36 -13.91
N ALA A 61 -15.35 -23.38 -14.70
CA ALA A 61 -15.53 -23.37 -16.14
C ALA A 61 -14.89 -24.60 -16.81
N MET A 62 -13.73 -25.07 -16.32
CA MET A 62 -13.07 -26.27 -16.84
C MET A 62 -13.82 -27.57 -16.49
N LEU A 63 -14.42 -27.63 -15.29
CA LEU A 63 -15.06 -28.85 -14.80
C LEU A 63 -16.53 -28.99 -15.25
N LYS A 64 -17.21 -27.85 -15.42
CA LYS A 64 -18.65 -27.79 -15.69
C LYS A 64 -18.98 -26.74 -16.76
N PRO A 65 -18.58 -26.95 -18.01
CA PRO A 65 -18.75 -25.97 -19.08
C PRO A 65 -20.19 -25.62 -19.41
N ASN A 66 -21.15 -26.51 -19.10
CA ASN A 66 -22.54 -26.36 -19.45
C ASN A 66 -23.46 -25.96 -18.29
N ASP A 67 -22.90 -25.82 -17.08
CA ASP A 67 -23.67 -25.41 -15.91
C ASP A 67 -23.80 -23.88 -15.84
N ASP A 68 -24.94 -23.41 -15.34
CA ASP A 68 -25.14 -22.00 -15.05
C ASP A 68 -24.25 -21.55 -13.87
N TYR A 69 -23.71 -20.33 -13.98
CA TYR A 69 -22.83 -19.68 -13.00
C TYR A 69 -23.38 -19.64 -11.55
N LEU A 70 -24.67 -19.91 -11.35
CA LEU A 70 -25.37 -19.70 -10.07
C LEU A 70 -25.21 -20.82 -9.02
N ALA A 71 -24.64 -21.96 -9.38
CA ALA A 71 -24.44 -23.04 -8.42
C ALA A 71 -22.97 -23.17 -8.01
N PRO A 72 -22.59 -22.78 -6.76
CA PRO A 72 -21.22 -22.97 -6.29
C PRO A 72 -20.87 -24.46 -6.31
N SER A 73 -19.84 -24.83 -7.06
CA SER A 73 -19.37 -26.20 -7.07
C SER A 73 -18.54 -26.51 -5.82
N SER A 74 -18.57 -27.77 -5.42
CA SER A 74 -17.78 -28.26 -4.28
C SER A 74 -16.26 -28.21 -4.50
N LEU A 75 -15.79 -27.98 -5.74
CA LEU A 75 -14.38 -28.02 -6.11
C LEU A 75 -13.75 -26.63 -6.30
N GLY A 76 -14.49 -25.65 -6.80
CA GLY A 76 -13.98 -24.29 -7.02
C GLY A 76 -13.65 -23.58 -5.70
N LEU A 77 -14.48 -23.74 -4.68
CA LEU A 77 -14.26 -23.14 -3.35
C LEU A 77 -12.93 -23.56 -2.69
N PRO A 78 -12.56 -24.85 -2.61
CA PRO A 78 -11.23 -25.24 -2.11
C PRO A 78 -10.07 -24.61 -2.88
N VAL A 79 -10.17 -24.53 -4.21
CA VAL A 79 -9.14 -23.90 -5.04
C VAL A 79 -9.03 -22.39 -4.72
N GLN A 80 -10.16 -21.71 -4.56
CA GLN A 80 -10.19 -20.32 -4.14
C GLN A 80 -9.48 -20.11 -2.80
N TRP A 81 -9.81 -20.90 -1.79
CA TRP A 81 -9.17 -20.83 -0.47
C TRP A 81 -7.68 -21.12 -0.53
N LEU A 82 -7.26 -22.11 -1.32
CA LEU A 82 -5.85 -22.41 -1.53
C LEU A 82 -5.12 -21.21 -2.17
N CYS A 83 -5.70 -20.61 -3.21
CA CYS A 83 -5.14 -19.44 -3.88
C CYS A 83 -5.04 -18.22 -2.95
N ILE A 84 -6.06 -17.98 -2.10
CA ILE A 84 -6.00 -16.92 -1.08
C ILE A 84 -4.84 -17.15 -0.12
N LEU A 85 -4.75 -18.36 0.44
CA LEU A 85 -3.68 -18.71 1.40
C LEU A 85 -2.30 -18.55 0.78
N LEU A 86 -2.11 -19.06 -0.44
CA LEU A 86 -0.84 -18.92 -1.16
C LEU A 86 -0.52 -17.45 -1.48
N GLY A 87 -1.49 -16.70 -2.01
CA GLY A 87 -1.33 -15.29 -2.36
C GLY A 87 -1.01 -14.43 -1.14
N MET A 88 -1.76 -14.61 -0.04
CA MET A 88 -1.51 -13.89 1.22
C MET A 88 -0.16 -14.27 1.84
N THR A 89 0.18 -15.56 1.86
CA THR A 89 1.47 -16.02 2.39
C THR A 89 2.63 -15.43 1.58
N LEU A 90 2.54 -15.47 0.25
CA LEU A 90 3.54 -14.89 -0.64
C LEU A 90 3.65 -13.38 -0.45
N PHE A 91 2.53 -12.67 -0.38
CA PHE A 91 2.49 -11.23 -0.15
C PHE A 91 3.15 -10.86 1.19
N LEU A 92 2.78 -11.54 2.26
CA LEU A 92 3.36 -11.30 3.59
C LEU A 92 4.85 -11.66 3.63
N PHE A 93 5.25 -12.78 3.01
CA PHE A 93 6.65 -13.18 2.94
C PHE A 93 7.52 -12.13 2.23
N LEU A 94 7.05 -11.59 1.09
CA LEU A 94 7.80 -10.64 0.30
C LEU A 94 7.82 -9.22 0.89
N PHE A 95 6.71 -8.80 1.52
CA PHE A 95 6.50 -7.38 1.81
C PHE A 95 6.34 -7.04 3.30
N SER A 96 6.07 -8.00 4.21
CA SER A 96 5.74 -7.71 5.61
C SER A 96 6.75 -6.78 6.30
N LYS A 97 8.04 -7.10 6.25
CA LYS A 97 9.07 -6.30 6.91
C LYS A 97 9.14 -4.86 6.39
N ARG A 98 9.08 -4.69 5.07
CA ARG A 98 9.13 -3.36 4.43
C ARG A 98 7.86 -2.57 4.69
N LEU A 99 6.74 -3.26 4.66
CA LEU A 99 5.42 -2.67 4.83
C LEU A 99 5.23 -2.17 6.27
N THR A 100 5.63 -2.95 7.27
CA THR A 100 5.62 -2.52 8.68
C THR A 100 6.51 -1.29 8.86
N TRP A 101 7.73 -1.31 8.34
CA TRP A 101 8.62 -0.17 8.43
C TRP A 101 8.03 1.11 7.81
N ILE A 102 7.42 1.01 6.62
CA ILE A 102 6.79 2.15 5.94
C ILE A 102 5.56 2.65 6.69
N ILE A 103 4.74 1.76 7.24
CA ILE A 103 3.57 2.14 8.04
C ILE A 103 4.01 2.99 9.23
N ASP A 104 5.14 2.66 9.86
CA ASP A 104 5.63 3.36 11.04
C ASP A 104 6.34 4.68 10.71
N HIS A 105 7.13 4.73 9.62
CA HIS A 105 8.02 5.87 9.33
C HIS A 105 7.51 6.79 8.22
N PHE A 106 6.67 6.31 7.30
CA PHE A 106 6.20 7.10 6.17
C PHE A 106 4.90 7.82 6.48
N HIS A 107 4.99 9.16 6.69
CA HIS A 107 3.86 9.98 7.15
C HIS A 107 3.22 10.85 6.05
N GLU A 108 3.68 10.75 4.79
CA GLU A 108 3.17 11.52 3.68
C GLU A 108 1.73 11.13 3.30
N ARG A 109 0.75 11.84 3.85
CA ARG A 109 -0.69 11.59 3.60
C ARG A 109 -1.08 11.66 2.13
N SER A 110 -0.40 12.49 1.34
CA SER A 110 -0.67 12.64 -0.10
C SER A 110 -0.48 11.34 -0.86
N VAL A 111 0.58 10.59 -0.53
CA VAL A 111 0.91 9.32 -1.18
C VAL A 111 -0.08 8.23 -0.78
N TRP A 112 -0.42 8.13 0.51
CA TRP A 112 -1.39 7.15 1.00
C TRP A 112 -2.79 7.37 0.41
N ARG A 113 -3.16 8.63 0.15
CA ARG A 113 -4.44 8.99 -0.46
C ARG A 113 -4.59 8.50 -1.90
N THR A 114 -3.50 8.23 -2.59
CA THR A 114 -3.52 7.75 -3.98
C THR A 114 -3.09 6.29 -4.13
N ALA A 115 -2.32 5.76 -3.18
CA ALA A 115 -1.77 4.40 -3.25
C ALA A 115 -2.82 3.30 -3.35
N TRP A 116 -3.97 3.46 -2.69
CA TRP A 116 -5.07 2.49 -2.70
C TRP A 116 -5.76 2.35 -4.06
N LEU A 117 -5.64 3.35 -4.94
CA LEU A 117 -6.29 3.34 -6.27
C LEU A 117 -5.80 2.16 -7.11
N PHE A 118 -4.51 1.87 -7.07
CA PHE A 118 -3.94 0.81 -7.91
C PHE A 118 -4.46 -0.59 -7.58
N PRO A 119 -4.41 -1.06 -6.32
CA PRO A 119 -5.04 -2.34 -5.96
C PRO A 119 -6.54 -2.39 -6.28
N THR A 120 -7.24 -1.27 -6.09
CA THR A 120 -8.67 -1.17 -6.40
C THR A 120 -8.96 -1.33 -7.90
N ILE A 121 -8.15 -0.68 -8.75
CA ILE A 121 -8.27 -0.82 -10.21
C ILE A 121 -8.04 -2.28 -10.62
N ILE A 122 -7.02 -2.94 -10.08
CA ILE A 122 -6.77 -4.36 -10.38
C ILE A 122 -7.95 -5.23 -9.95
N ALA A 123 -8.47 -5.04 -8.73
CA ALA A 123 -9.63 -5.77 -8.25
C ALA A 123 -10.86 -5.54 -9.14
N ALA A 124 -11.10 -4.29 -9.55
CA ALA A 124 -12.19 -3.94 -10.46
C ALA A 124 -12.01 -4.60 -11.84
N CYS A 125 -10.79 -4.60 -12.40
CA CYS A 125 -10.49 -5.29 -13.65
C CYS A 125 -10.79 -6.79 -13.55
N ASN A 126 -10.33 -7.46 -12.49
CA ASN A 126 -10.57 -8.88 -12.29
C ASN A 126 -12.08 -9.18 -12.18
N ILE A 127 -12.82 -8.40 -11.38
CA ILE A 127 -14.27 -8.59 -11.24
C ILE A 127 -15.00 -8.36 -12.57
N TYR A 128 -14.59 -7.34 -13.33
CA TYR A 128 -15.21 -7.03 -14.62
C TYR A 128 -14.90 -8.07 -15.70
N MET A 129 -13.75 -8.73 -15.63
CA MET A 129 -13.31 -9.74 -16.59
C MET A 129 -14.03 -11.10 -16.45
N VAL A 130 -14.71 -11.35 -15.33
CA VAL A 130 -15.44 -12.60 -15.10
C VAL A 130 -16.63 -12.66 -16.09
N PRO A 131 -16.64 -13.62 -17.05
CA PRO A 131 -17.75 -13.78 -17.95
C PRO A 131 -19.03 -14.23 -17.22
N LYS A 132 -20.19 -13.95 -17.79
CA LYS A 132 -21.48 -14.36 -17.19
C LYS A 132 -21.75 -15.85 -17.30
N GLU A 133 -21.19 -16.52 -18.29
CA GLU A 133 -21.40 -17.94 -18.58
C GLU A 133 -20.07 -18.68 -18.66
N TYR A 134 -19.99 -19.85 -18.08
CA TYR A 134 -18.81 -20.71 -18.16
C TYR A 134 -18.48 -21.14 -19.58
N SER A 135 -19.52 -21.35 -20.41
CA SER A 135 -19.41 -21.69 -21.85
C SER A 135 -18.53 -20.68 -22.62
N THR A 136 -18.52 -19.40 -22.20
CA THR A 136 -17.72 -18.35 -22.84
C THR A 136 -16.23 -18.66 -22.80
N MET A 137 -15.73 -19.33 -21.77
CA MET A 137 -14.32 -19.72 -21.66
C MET A 137 -13.88 -20.76 -22.69
N HIS A 138 -14.83 -21.53 -23.26
CA HIS A 138 -14.56 -22.56 -24.25
C HIS A 138 -14.62 -22.03 -25.69
N VAL A 139 -14.96 -20.75 -25.90
CA VAL A 139 -15.04 -20.13 -27.22
C VAL A 139 -13.65 -19.71 -27.71
N GLY A 140 -13.16 -20.40 -28.74
CA GLY A 140 -11.90 -20.02 -29.40
C GLY A 140 -10.71 -19.93 -28.47
N ARG A 141 -10.09 -18.72 -28.35
CA ARG A 141 -8.91 -18.47 -27.50
C ARG A 141 -9.22 -17.73 -26.19
N VAL A 142 -10.49 -17.60 -25.82
CA VAL A 142 -10.89 -16.78 -24.65
C VAL A 142 -10.21 -17.27 -23.38
N PHE A 143 -10.15 -18.58 -23.16
CA PHE A 143 -9.44 -19.17 -22.00
C PHE A 143 -7.96 -18.78 -21.94
N GLN A 144 -7.24 -18.88 -23.07
CA GLN A 144 -5.82 -18.54 -23.11
C GLN A 144 -5.59 -17.05 -22.87
N ILE A 145 -6.45 -16.19 -23.41
CA ILE A 145 -6.39 -14.74 -23.21
C ILE A 145 -6.69 -14.41 -21.75
N ALA A 146 -7.69 -15.02 -21.14
CA ALA A 146 -8.02 -14.82 -19.73
C ALA A 146 -6.85 -15.19 -18.81
N LEU A 147 -6.22 -16.36 -19.01
CA LEU A 147 -5.05 -16.77 -18.25
C LEU A 147 -3.86 -15.82 -18.45
N PHE A 148 -3.63 -15.34 -19.67
CA PHE A 148 -2.56 -14.41 -19.96
C PHE A 148 -2.76 -13.07 -19.27
N ILE A 149 -3.98 -12.53 -19.32
CA ILE A 149 -4.31 -11.26 -18.68
C ILE A 149 -4.23 -11.40 -17.16
N GLU A 150 -4.79 -12.48 -16.59
CA GLU A 150 -4.74 -12.74 -15.14
C GLU A 150 -3.29 -12.84 -14.64
N GLY A 151 -2.44 -13.59 -15.32
CA GLY A 151 -1.03 -13.70 -15.01
C GLY A 151 -0.31 -12.35 -15.11
N THR A 152 -0.63 -11.56 -16.13
CA THR A 152 -0.06 -10.22 -16.33
C THR A 152 -0.49 -9.26 -15.23
N LEU A 153 -1.77 -9.24 -14.85
CA LEU A 153 -2.29 -8.42 -13.75
C LEU A 153 -1.66 -8.80 -12.41
N LEU A 154 -1.46 -10.09 -12.16
CA LEU A 154 -0.82 -10.57 -10.94
C LEU A 154 0.64 -10.10 -10.86
N ILE A 155 1.40 -10.25 -11.94
CA ILE A 155 2.78 -9.77 -12.03
C ILE A 155 2.80 -8.25 -11.82
N LEU A 156 1.93 -7.51 -12.50
CA LEU A 156 1.83 -6.06 -12.38
C LEU A 156 1.51 -5.63 -10.94
N PHE A 157 0.62 -6.34 -10.25
CA PHE A 157 0.32 -6.11 -8.84
C PHE A 157 1.56 -6.23 -7.96
N PHE A 158 2.31 -7.32 -8.06
CA PHE A 158 3.53 -7.53 -7.26
C PHE A 158 4.65 -6.55 -7.62
N LEU A 159 4.82 -6.22 -8.90
CA LEU A 159 5.77 -5.22 -9.36
C LEU A 159 5.43 -3.83 -8.78
N PHE A 160 4.18 -3.43 -8.86
CA PHE A 160 3.74 -2.16 -8.29
C PHE A 160 4.00 -2.10 -6.78
N GLN A 161 3.64 -3.15 -6.04
CA GLN A 161 3.91 -3.22 -4.61
C GLN A 161 5.41 -3.07 -4.31
N SER A 162 6.24 -3.79 -5.07
CA SER A 162 7.70 -3.70 -4.91
C SER A 162 8.24 -2.30 -5.18
N LEU A 163 7.79 -1.66 -6.27
CA LEU A 163 8.20 -0.31 -6.65
C LEU A 163 7.68 0.74 -5.65
N PHE A 164 6.42 0.64 -5.25
CA PHE A 164 5.82 1.54 -4.26
C PHE A 164 6.61 1.51 -2.94
N LEU A 165 6.87 0.32 -2.41
CA LEU A 165 7.60 0.17 -1.15
C LEU A 165 9.06 0.65 -1.26
N LYS A 166 9.74 0.40 -2.38
CA LYS A 166 11.10 0.93 -2.61
C LYS A 166 11.12 2.45 -2.71
N THR A 167 10.17 3.02 -3.44
CA THR A 167 10.08 4.48 -3.62
C THR A 167 9.74 5.18 -2.30
N ALA A 168 8.78 4.65 -1.54
CA ALA A 168 8.41 5.18 -0.25
C ALA A 168 9.61 5.15 0.73
N HIS A 169 10.36 4.05 0.77
CA HIS A 169 11.59 3.95 1.57
C HIS A 169 12.63 5.00 1.16
N ALA A 170 12.90 5.12 -0.14
CA ALA A 170 13.89 6.09 -0.64
C ALA A 170 13.48 7.55 -0.37
N VAL A 171 12.17 7.87 -0.42
CA VAL A 171 11.67 9.22 -0.08
C VAL A 171 11.85 9.51 1.40
N THR A 172 11.52 8.55 2.28
CA THR A 172 11.71 8.72 3.72
C THR A 172 13.18 8.93 4.07
N GLU A 173 14.06 8.09 3.55
CA GLU A 173 15.51 8.17 3.76
C GLU A 173 16.08 9.52 3.32
N ARG A 174 15.66 10.02 2.15
CA ARG A 174 16.05 11.35 1.68
C ARG A 174 15.53 12.47 2.58
N ALA A 175 14.30 12.37 3.09
CA ALA A 175 13.74 13.35 4.01
C ALA A 175 14.53 13.39 5.34
N GLU A 176 14.86 12.23 5.88
CA GLU A 176 15.69 12.12 7.10
C GLU A 176 17.10 12.70 6.89
N MET A 177 17.75 12.37 5.77
CA MET A 177 19.06 12.93 5.43
C MET A 177 19.01 14.47 5.30
N LYS A 178 17.97 14.99 4.64
CA LYS A 178 17.79 16.44 4.51
C LYS A 178 17.62 17.11 5.88
N GLN A 179 16.81 16.52 6.73
CA GLN A 179 16.63 17.04 8.12
C GLN A 179 17.92 17.02 8.91
N LYS A 180 18.69 15.92 8.81
CA LYS A 180 20.00 15.80 9.47
C LYS A 180 20.99 16.85 8.96
N ASN A 181 21.05 17.06 7.65
CA ASN A 181 21.92 18.09 7.06
C ASN A 181 21.52 19.51 7.54
N GLN A 182 20.23 19.83 7.58
CA GLN A 182 19.75 21.10 8.11
C GLN A 182 20.12 21.30 9.57
N MET A 183 20.04 20.24 10.38
CA MET A 183 20.47 20.29 11.79
C MET A 183 21.96 20.54 11.90
N LEU A 184 22.80 19.88 11.10
CA LEU A 184 24.24 20.08 11.07
C LEU A 184 24.62 21.51 10.63
N GLU A 185 23.95 22.06 9.62
CA GLU A 185 24.14 23.45 9.19
C GLU A 185 23.77 24.44 10.29
N MET A 186 22.67 24.21 11.00
CA MET A 186 22.27 25.02 12.15
C MET A 186 23.32 24.97 13.28
N GLN A 187 23.80 23.77 13.60
CA GLN A 187 24.87 23.60 14.61
C GLN A 187 26.16 24.31 14.21
N ALA A 188 26.58 24.20 12.94
CA ALA A 188 27.74 24.90 12.41
C ALA A 188 27.58 26.42 12.51
N SER A 189 26.42 26.96 12.16
CA SER A 189 26.09 28.37 12.28
C SER A 189 26.14 28.85 13.74
N GLN A 190 25.58 28.06 14.66
CA GLN A 190 25.66 28.35 16.10
C GLN A 190 27.12 28.37 16.61
N TYR A 191 27.94 27.41 16.14
CA TYR A 191 29.34 27.36 16.51
C TYR A 191 30.11 28.59 16.04
N VAL A 192 29.93 29.03 14.79
CA VAL A 192 30.54 30.24 14.26
C VAL A 192 30.08 31.48 15.04
N SER A 193 28.82 31.58 15.38
CA SER A 193 28.28 32.68 16.19
C SER A 193 28.91 32.71 17.59
N LEU A 194 29.03 31.56 18.25
CA LEU A 194 29.65 31.42 19.53
C LEU A 194 31.15 31.83 19.51
N GLN A 195 31.87 31.38 18.46
CA GLN A 195 33.28 31.74 18.27
C GLN A 195 33.46 33.26 18.08
N SER A 196 32.57 33.87 17.29
CA SER A 196 32.54 35.34 17.11
C SER A 196 32.31 36.05 18.44
N TYR A 197 31.34 35.59 19.24
CA TYR A 197 31.04 36.15 20.55
C TYR A 197 32.26 36.05 21.52
N VAL A 198 32.92 34.90 21.55
CA VAL A 198 34.13 34.69 22.37
C VAL A 198 35.24 35.64 21.94
N THR A 199 35.45 35.81 20.64
CA THR A 199 36.45 36.74 20.09
C THR A 199 36.15 38.19 20.46
N GLN A 200 34.90 38.63 20.32
CA GLN A 200 34.46 39.98 20.72
C GLN A 200 34.64 40.21 22.22
N THR A 201 34.27 39.25 23.06
CA THR A 201 34.45 39.36 24.52
C THR A 201 35.91 39.43 24.91
N SER A 202 36.77 38.68 24.20
CA SER A 202 38.22 38.76 24.42
C SER A 202 38.80 40.12 24.04
N ARG A 203 38.37 40.73 22.94
CA ARG A 203 38.75 42.09 22.53
C ARG A 203 38.29 43.13 23.55
N LEU A 204 37.02 43.09 23.96
CA LEU A 204 36.49 43.99 24.97
C LEU A 204 37.27 43.91 26.31
N ARG A 205 37.64 42.72 26.74
CA ARG A 205 38.42 42.50 27.94
C ARG A 205 39.85 43.07 27.82
N HIS A 206 40.48 42.95 26.63
CA HIS A 206 41.78 43.53 26.36
C HIS A 206 41.70 45.06 26.39
N ASP A 207 40.72 45.66 25.73
CA ASP A 207 40.54 47.09 25.67
C ASP A 207 40.22 47.72 27.03
N PHE A 208 39.39 47.03 27.82
CA PHE A 208 39.13 47.41 29.21
C PHE A 208 40.40 47.44 30.06
N ARG A 209 41.25 46.38 29.97
CA ARG A 209 42.54 46.37 30.66
C ARG A 209 43.45 47.52 30.26
N HIS A 210 43.49 47.86 28.97
CA HIS A 210 44.28 48.97 28.47
C HIS A 210 43.79 50.30 29.02
N THR A 211 42.46 50.51 28.98
CA THR A 211 41.82 51.70 29.55
C THR A 211 42.09 51.87 31.03
N VAL A 212 41.95 50.80 31.82
CA VAL A 212 42.27 50.86 33.29
C VAL A 212 43.73 51.19 33.55
N ARG A 213 44.69 50.62 32.81
CA ARG A 213 46.10 50.94 32.94
C ARG A 213 46.39 52.39 32.60
N THR A 214 45.74 52.95 31.59
CA THR A 214 45.95 54.37 31.23
C THR A 214 45.42 55.31 32.32
N ILE A 215 44.27 54.99 32.92
CA ILE A 215 43.71 55.80 34.01
C ILE A 215 44.55 55.72 35.28
N THR A 216 45.19 54.55 35.62
CA THR A 216 46.00 54.38 36.78
C THR A 216 47.41 54.98 36.63
N ALA A 217 47.85 55.37 35.42
CA ALA A 217 49.13 56.02 35.12
C ALA A 217 49.06 57.53 35.09
N LEU A 218 47.84 58.10 35.17
CA LEU A 218 47.57 59.55 35.38
C LEU A 218 47.43 59.88 36.85
#